data_d6a22e35c834dca1293ce1ae89fae682
#
_entry.id   d6a22e35c834dca1293ce1ae89fae682
#
_cell.length_a   1.000
_cell.length_b   1.000
_cell.length_c   1.000
_cell.angle_alpha   90.00
_cell.angle_beta   90.00
_cell.angle_gamma   90.00
#
_symmetry.space_group_name_H-M   'P 1'
#
loop_
_entity.id
_entity.type
_entity.pdbx_description
1 polymer ?
#
loop_
_entity_poly.entity_id
_entity_poly.type
_entity_poly.pdbx_seq_one_letter_code
_entity_poly.pdbx_strand_id
1 'polypeptide(L)'
;IERKRRKAETREVFSARPIGNRHSLLGEFLGILVPFGVVDIIFMIACVVIGIIIPDSPIDLWVNLFYLLTLMLPTLVFIIGLSLLVNKLFKQPFISWVILTSFLYFACNYWVTPLYGIVDVRGSILPISFSTLIGYYLLQRIVFLFLGISFLCFAVLFTKRKPNTSDRKHYLIVSASLFLVLALVLGGIYVGKFQARLENRIAYRETFLKYNEYPTSRVLTHDVTYHPGGEKFSATSRMSIQNRQKVKMDKLLLFLNPGLEIGKIESNGQILSFSRDYQVIVIDHPLAPGEEIELEVEYEGRIDEDIYQVNIPDDEFFSPAARYSQKENYGRRRAFVSSGFTLLVPEVMWYPMTVPPVELQASKEINFTDYTLHVKNPGEMTVLSQGTPTREGENVTFNNLQNLTGLSLCMGMYEKRAVTVDSVTIEFYTYPGNDFYLEYFDEWDALGKDNPDREKKLVEIVKRCKDVVEDGKPNPYPFKYLKLIEVPSSLSLLVKQSFSNNVQPEIVFFGERLCKVETPHPGFYTGE
;
A
#
# COMPACT_ATOMS: atom_id res chain seq x y z
N ILE A 1 38.60 -5.39 -17.46
CA ILE A 1 39.61 -6.07 -16.63
C ILE A 1 39.93 -7.44 -17.24
N GLU A 2 38.96 -8.31 -17.52
CA GLU A 2 39.22 -9.64 -18.12
C GLU A 2 39.86 -9.60 -19.54
N ARG A 3 39.49 -8.59 -20.35
CA ARG A 3 40.09 -8.44 -21.69
C ARG A 3 41.60 -8.13 -21.64
N LYS A 4 42.05 -7.36 -20.62
CA LYS A 4 43.48 -7.13 -20.37
C LYS A 4 44.18 -8.38 -19.83
N ARG A 5 43.48 -9.23 -19.03
CA ARG A 5 44.02 -10.51 -18.53
C ARG A 5 44.15 -11.59 -19.59
N ARG A 6 43.42 -11.50 -20.71
CA ARG A 6 43.48 -12.45 -21.83
C ARG A 6 44.61 -12.20 -22.80
N LYS A 7 45.31 -11.06 -22.70
CA LYS A 7 46.56 -10.88 -23.46
C LYS A 7 47.62 -11.87 -22.92
N ALA A 8 48.27 -12.61 -23.81
CA ALA A 8 49.12 -13.74 -23.46
C ALA A 8 50.20 -13.38 -22.41
N GLU A 9 50.83 -12.24 -22.53
CA GLU A 9 51.89 -11.74 -21.65
C GLU A 9 51.39 -11.46 -20.21
N THR A 10 50.18 -10.91 -20.04
CA THR A 10 49.60 -10.64 -18.71
C THR A 10 49.08 -11.90 -18.05
N ARG A 11 48.68 -12.90 -18.84
CA ARG A 11 48.17 -14.18 -18.33
C ARG A 11 49.26 -15.00 -17.63
N GLU A 12 50.44 -15.00 -18.13
CA GLU A 12 51.59 -15.72 -17.55
C GLU A 12 51.99 -15.12 -16.20
N VAL A 13 52.10 -13.80 -16.12
CA VAL A 13 52.43 -13.11 -14.85
C VAL A 13 51.39 -13.34 -13.77
N PHE A 14 50.09 -13.28 -14.11
CA PHE A 14 49.03 -13.57 -13.15
C PHE A 14 48.89 -15.04 -12.80
N SER A 15 49.20 -15.96 -13.70
CA SER A 15 49.14 -17.39 -13.43
C SER A 15 50.34 -17.91 -12.64
N ALA A 16 51.44 -17.18 -12.62
CA ALA A 16 52.64 -17.52 -11.82
C ALA A 16 52.48 -17.20 -10.32
N ARG A 17 51.51 -16.34 -9.94
CA ARG A 17 51.25 -16.03 -8.54
C ARG A 17 50.45 -17.15 -7.83
N PRO A 18 50.85 -17.59 -6.61
CA PRO A 18 50.16 -18.66 -5.88
C PRO A 18 48.87 -18.18 -5.21
N ILE A 19 47.98 -17.54 -5.99
CA ILE A 19 46.71 -17.05 -5.51
C ILE A 19 45.60 -18.03 -5.89
N GLY A 20 44.86 -18.57 -4.94
CA GLY A 20 43.73 -19.49 -5.19
C GLY A 20 42.57 -18.82 -5.95
N ASN A 21 41.73 -19.63 -6.62
CA ASN A 21 40.58 -19.15 -7.38
C ASN A 21 39.62 -18.28 -6.57
N ARG A 22 39.44 -18.61 -5.29
CA ARG A 22 38.59 -17.85 -4.36
C ARG A 22 39.08 -16.41 -4.18
N HIS A 23 40.36 -16.25 -3.86
CA HIS A 23 40.97 -14.93 -3.65
C HIS A 23 40.98 -14.11 -4.93
N SER A 24 41.21 -14.76 -6.09
CA SER A 24 41.14 -14.08 -7.36
C SER A 24 39.74 -13.57 -7.71
N LEU A 25 38.71 -14.42 -7.51
CA LEU A 25 37.33 -14.01 -7.76
C LEU A 25 36.82 -12.99 -6.74
N LEU A 26 37.19 -13.16 -5.46
CA LEU A 26 36.90 -12.19 -4.43
C LEU A 26 37.51 -10.82 -4.76
N GLY A 27 38.74 -10.79 -5.26
CA GLY A 27 39.37 -9.55 -5.74
C GLY A 27 38.65 -8.95 -6.95
N GLU A 28 38.13 -9.76 -7.88
CA GLU A 28 37.31 -9.29 -9.00
C GLU A 28 35.97 -8.74 -8.48
N PHE A 29 35.32 -9.43 -7.58
CA PHE A 29 34.06 -9.02 -6.96
C PHE A 29 34.21 -7.70 -6.19
N LEU A 30 35.18 -7.62 -5.28
CA LEU A 30 35.43 -6.41 -4.50
C LEU A 30 35.91 -5.24 -5.38
N GLY A 31 36.73 -5.54 -6.40
CA GLY A 31 37.17 -4.53 -7.38
C GLY A 31 36.04 -3.92 -8.19
N ILE A 32 34.87 -4.57 -8.26
CA ILE A 32 33.66 -4.01 -8.87
C ILE A 32 32.74 -3.43 -7.79
N LEU A 33 32.53 -4.14 -6.70
CA LEU A 33 31.61 -3.73 -5.61
C LEU A 33 32.05 -2.39 -4.98
N VAL A 34 33.33 -2.24 -4.67
CA VAL A 34 33.82 -1.04 -3.97
C VAL A 34 33.58 0.25 -4.75
N PRO A 35 33.95 0.36 -6.04
CA PRO A 35 33.66 1.58 -6.81
C PRO A 35 32.16 1.93 -6.86
N PHE A 36 31.29 0.95 -7.10
CA PHE A 36 29.85 1.19 -7.10
C PHE A 36 29.34 1.57 -5.72
N GLY A 37 29.75 0.85 -4.67
CA GLY A 37 29.40 1.21 -3.30
C GLY A 37 29.87 2.61 -2.89
N VAL A 38 31.03 3.05 -3.35
CA VAL A 38 31.51 4.43 -3.12
C VAL A 38 30.62 5.44 -3.85
N VAL A 39 30.20 5.17 -5.08
CA VAL A 39 29.26 6.03 -5.82
C VAL A 39 27.93 6.13 -5.08
N ASP A 40 27.41 5.00 -4.59
CA ASP A 40 26.15 4.96 -3.82
C ASP A 40 26.24 5.76 -2.52
N ILE A 41 27.37 5.64 -1.79
CA ILE A 41 27.62 6.42 -0.58
C ILE A 41 27.73 7.92 -0.91
N ILE A 42 28.42 8.30 -1.98
CA ILE A 42 28.51 9.69 -2.42
C ILE A 42 27.12 10.24 -2.77
N PHE A 43 26.31 9.44 -3.48
CA PHE A 43 24.94 9.81 -3.81
C PHE A 43 24.07 9.97 -2.56
N MET A 44 24.18 9.05 -1.59
CA MET A 44 23.50 9.16 -0.31
C MET A 44 23.89 10.42 0.44
N ILE A 45 25.21 10.73 0.51
CA ILE A 45 25.69 11.97 1.13
C ILE A 45 25.14 13.21 0.41
N ALA A 46 25.11 13.18 -0.93
CA ALA A 46 24.56 14.28 -1.71
C ALA A 46 23.06 14.48 -1.40
N CYS A 47 22.27 13.40 -1.31
CA CYS A 47 20.86 13.48 -0.91
C CYS A 47 20.68 14.08 0.48
N VAL A 48 21.49 13.66 1.44
CA VAL A 48 21.48 14.21 2.81
C VAL A 48 21.85 15.71 2.81
N VAL A 49 22.89 16.09 2.08
CA VAL A 49 23.33 17.50 1.98
C VAL A 49 22.24 18.35 1.32
N ILE A 50 21.63 17.88 0.24
CA ILE A 50 20.51 18.57 -0.43
C ILE A 50 19.34 18.72 0.55
N GLY A 51 19.02 17.69 1.30
CA GLY A 51 17.97 17.74 2.31
C GLY A 51 18.27 18.75 3.43
N ILE A 52 19.55 18.91 3.84
CA ILE A 52 19.94 19.93 4.83
C ILE A 52 19.82 21.36 4.25
N ILE A 53 20.08 21.54 2.95
CA ILE A 53 20.04 22.84 2.27
C ILE A 53 18.59 23.28 2.03
N ILE A 54 17.68 22.33 1.76
CA ILE A 54 16.27 22.63 1.57
C ILE A 54 15.64 22.84 2.95
N PRO A 55 15.15 24.06 3.27
CA PRO A 55 14.50 24.33 4.53
C PRO A 55 13.35 23.34 4.79
N ASP A 56 13.22 22.91 6.02
CA ASP A 56 12.11 22.05 6.50
C ASP A 56 11.98 20.69 5.81
N SER A 57 13.00 20.28 5.04
CA SER A 57 13.05 18.93 4.47
C SER A 57 13.36 17.91 5.57
N PRO A 58 12.46 16.98 5.86
CA PRO A 58 12.71 15.95 6.87
C PRO A 58 13.77 14.98 6.37
N ILE A 59 14.93 14.99 7.04
CA ILE A 59 16.04 14.10 6.73
C ILE A 59 16.00 12.93 7.70
N ASP A 60 15.76 11.74 7.18
CA ASP A 60 15.87 10.52 7.95
C ASP A 60 17.12 9.74 7.52
N LEU A 61 18.18 9.84 8.33
CA LEU A 61 19.43 9.13 8.09
C LEU A 61 19.26 7.61 8.17
N TRP A 62 18.34 7.12 9.03
CA TRP A 62 18.07 5.70 9.17
C TRP A 62 17.44 5.12 7.91
N VAL A 63 16.54 5.84 7.31
CA VAL A 63 15.91 5.47 6.05
C VAL A 63 16.93 5.37 4.93
N ASN A 64 17.81 6.37 4.79
CA ASN A 64 18.88 6.37 3.79
C ASN A 64 19.85 5.18 4.00
N LEU A 65 20.28 4.95 5.25
CA LEU A 65 21.15 3.83 5.58
C LEU A 65 20.46 2.47 5.36
N PHE A 66 19.19 2.37 5.72
CA PHE A 66 18.40 1.17 5.52
C PHE A 66 18.34 0.78 4.03
N TYR A 67 18.09 1.72 3.13
CA TYR A 67 18.09 1.44 1.69
C TYR A 67 19.46 1.10 1.15
N LEU A 68 20.49 1.79 1.59
CA LEU A 68 21.86 1.47 1.19
C LEU A 68 22.16 0.00 1.50
N LEU A 69 21.77 -0.49 2.67
CA LEU A 69 22.04 -1.86 3.12
C LEU A 69 21.09 -2.89 2.52
N THR A 70 19.81 -2.56 2.38
CA THR A 70 18.80 -3.56 2.00
C THR A 70 18.45 -3.54 0.51
N LEU A 71 18.57 -2.41 -0.17
CA LEU A 71 18.33 -2.30 -1.61
C LEU A 71 19.64 -2.44 -2.40
N MET A 72 20.60 -1.56 -2.15
CA MET A 72 21.79 -1.44 -3.00
C MET A 72 22.69 -2.65 -2.85
N LEU A 73 23.03 -3.06 -1.64
CA LEU A 73 23.96 -4.16 -1.39
C LEU A 73 23.47 -5.50 -1.97
N PRO A 74 22.24 -5.99 -1.69
CA PRO A 74 21.74 -7.22 -2.29
C PRO A 74 21.67 -7.17 -3.81
N THR A 75 21.27 -6.02 -4.37
CA THR A 75 21.19 -5.82 -5.81
C THR A 75 22.57 -5.86 -6.47
N LEU A 76 23.56 -5.17 -5.90
CA LEU A 76 24.93 -5.21 -6.40
C LEU A 76 25.54 -6.62 -6.31
N VAL A 77 25.35 -7.31 -5.18
CA VAL A 77 25.83 -8.70 -5.00
C VAL A 77 25.21 -9.61 -6.06
N PHE A 78 23.92 -9.48 -6.33
CA PHE A 78 23.22 -10.26 -7.36
C PHE A 78 23.75 -9.97 -8.77
N ILE A 79 23.78 -8.69 -9.18
CA ILE A 79 24.19 -8.29 -10.53
C ILE A 79 25.65 -8.65 -10.80
N ILE A 80 26.53 -8.38 -9.83
CA ILE A 80 27.96 -8.71 -9.97
C ILE A 80 28.13 -10.24 -10.00
N GLY A 81 27.44 -10.97 -9.11
CA GLY A 81 27.48 -12.42 -9.06
C GLY A 81 27.04 -13.06 -10.38
N LEU A 82 25.89 -12.61 -10.91
CA LEU A 82 25.38 -13.06 -12.21
C LEU A 82 26.36 -12.75 -13.33
N SER A 83 26.89 -11.52 -13.38
CA SER A 83 27.83 -11.10 -14.40
C SER A 83 29.12 -11.91 -14.39
N LEU A 84 29.67 -12.16 -13.19
CA LEU A 84 30.87 -13.00 -13.05
C LEU A 84 30.59 -14.44 -13.43
N LEU A 85 29.48 -15.03 -13.05
CA LEU A 85 29.08 -16.39 -13.41
C LEU A 85 28.95 -16.54 -14.91
N VAL A 86 28.17 -15.68 -15.57
CA VAL A 86 27.96 -15.71 -17.04
C VAL A 86 29.30 -15.57 -17.78
N ASN A 87 30.19 -14.67 -17.35
CA ASN A 87 31.51 -14.50 -17.95
C ASN A 87 32.44 -15.71 -17.75
N LYS A 88 32.28 -16.52 -16.71
CA LYS A 88 33.07 -17.75 -16.49
C LYS A 88 32.48 -18.95 -17.24
N LEU A 89 31.16 -18.99 -17.43
CA LEU A 89 30.48 -20.04 -18.18
C LEU A 89 30.77 -19.94 -19.69
N PHE A 90 30.65 -18.75 -20.25
CA PHE A 90 30.82 -18.54 -21.69
C PHE A 90 32.19 -18.02 -22.03
N LYS A 91 32.90 -18.75 -22.94
CA LYS A 91 34.25 -18.36 -23.36
C LYS A 91 34.26 -17.13 -24.27
N GLN A 92 33.17 -16.90 -25.00
CA GLN A 92 33.04 -15.80 -25.94
C GLN A 92 32.41 -14.58 -25.23
N PRO A 93 33.11 -13.45 -25.14
CA PRO A 93 32.60 -12.24 -24.48
C PRO A 93 31.30 -11.71 -25.08
N PHE A 94 31.12 -11.91 -26.39
CA PHE A 94 29.91 -11.49 -27.09
C PHE A 94 28.65 -12.20 -26.54
N ILE A 95 28.72 -13.52 -26.32
CA ILE A 95 27.60 -14.30 -25.77
C ILE A 95 27.26 -13.81 -24.36
N SER A 96 28.28 -13.59 -23.52
CA SER A 96 28.07 -13.05 -22.18
C SER A 96 27.41 -11.66 -22.24
N TRP A 97 27.83 -10.81 -23.16
CA TRP A 97 27.25 -9.49 -23.35
C TRP A 97 25.79 -9.57 -23.79
N VAL A 98 25.46 -10.40 -24.77
CA VAL A 98 24.09 -10.60 -25.25
C VAL A 98 23.19 -11.09 -24.11
N ILE A 99 23.62 -12.10 -23.34
CA ILE A 99 22.84 -12.65 -22.23
C ILE A 99 22.56 -11.56 -21.17
N LEU A 100 23.58 -10.82 -20.75
CA LEU A 100 23.44 -9.79 -19.72
C LEU A 100 22.60 -8.60 -20.20
N THR A 101 22.73 -8.20 -21.47
CA THR A 101 21.91 -7.13 -22.06
C THR A 101 20.45 -7.57 -22.21
N SER A 102 20.22 -8.80 -22.66
CA SER A 102 18.87 -9.38 -22.71
C SER A 102 18.24 -9.45 -21.32
N PHE A 103 18.99 -9.91 -20.33
CA PHE A 103 18.54 -9.92 -18.93
C PHE A 103 18.15 -8.51 -18.46
N LEU A 104 19.01 -7.51 -18.73
CA LEU A 104 18.73 -6.12 -18.36
C LEU A 104 17.47 -5.59 -19.07
N TYR A 105 17.32 -5.88 -20.37
CA TYR A 105 16.13 -5.50 -21.14
C TYR A 105 14.85 -6.11 -20.54
N PHE A 106 14.86 -7.41 -20.25
CA PHE A 106 13.72 -8.06 -19.59
C PHE A 106 13.48 -7.52 -18.19
N ALA A 107 14.52 -7.29 -17.40
CA ALA A 107 14.39 -6.72 -16.07
C ALA A 107 13.77 -5.31 -16.09
N CYS A 108 14.10 -4.48 -17.08
CA CYS A 108 13.56 -3.13 -17.20
C CYS A 108 12.15 -3.07 -17.79
N ASN A 109 11.80 -3.98 -18.71
CA ASN A 109 10.54 -3.87 -19.45
C ASN A 109 9.45 -4.83 -18.97
N TYR A 110 9.81 -6.05 -18.55
CA TYR A 110 8.85 -7.08 -18.18
C TYR A 110 8.86 -7.40 -16.69
N TRP A 111 9.96 -7.19 -15.98
CA TRP A 111 10.07 -7.42 -14.55
C TRP A 111 9.90 -6.16 -13.72
N VAL A 112 9.27 -5.16 -14.30
CA VAL A 112 8.79 -3.99 -13.57
C VAL A 112 7.63 -4.36 -12.63
N THR A 113 7.09 -5.58 -12.75
CA THR A 113 6.25 -6.10 -11.69
C THR A 113 7.11 -6.34 -10.46
N PRO A 114 6.65 -5.99 -9.31
CA PRO A 114 7.33 -6.16 -8.04
C PRO A 114 7.65 -7.60 -7.67
N LEU A 115 6.97 -8.54 -8.31
CA LEU A 115 7.30 -9.95 -8.22
C LEU A 115 8.75 -10.20 -8.66
N TYR A 116 9.24 -9.45 -9.64
CA TYR A 116 10.56 -9.61 -10.24
C TYR A 116 11.41 -8.34 -10.20
N GLY A 117 10.89 -7.25 -9.62
CA GLY A 117 11.56 -5.94 -9.60
C GLY A 117 12.87 -5.99 -8.83
N ILE A 118 13.98 -5.93 -9.55
CA ILE A 118 15.31 -5.83 -8.95
C ILE A 118 15.54 -4.43 -8.38
N VAL A 119 14.91 -3.43 -8.96
CA VAL A 119 15.19 -2.01 -8.70
C VAL A 119 13.95 -1.25 -8.22
N ASP A 120 12.74 -1.77 -8.44
CA ASP A 120 11.52 -1.05 -8.11
C ASP A 120 11.14 -1.22 -6.64
N VAL A 121 11.31 -0.17 -5.87
CA VAL A 121 10.82 -0.06 -4.49
C VAL A 121 9.61 0.85 -4.52
N ARG A 122 8.45 0.27 -4.76
CA ARG A 122 7.20 0.99 -4.61
C ARG A 122 6.76 0.95 -3.16
N GLY A 123 6.61 2.07 -2.61
CA GLY A 123 6.25 2.30 -1.24
C GLY A 123 7.18 3.35 -0.67
N SER A 124 6.63 4.44 -0.22
CA SER A 124 7.44 5.44 0.45
C SER A 124 7.89 4.86 1.79
N ILE A 125 9.13 5.17 2.14
CA ILE A 125 9.69 4.87 3.45
C ILE A 125 9.39 6.03 4.39
N LEU A 126 8.27 6.63 4.20
CA LEU A 126 7.79 7.58 5.16
C LEU A 126 7.39 6.84 6.44
N PRO A 127 7.48 7.47 7.59
CA PRO A 127 7.35 6.81 8.89
C PRO A 127 6.10 5.94 9.02
N ILE A 128 5.02 6.31 8.36
CA ILE A 128 3.75 5.58 8.41
C ILE A 128 3.78 4.34 7.52
N SER A 129 4.39 4.44 6.33
CA SER A 129 4.44 3.35 5.35
C SER A 129 5.46 2.28 5.69
N PHE A 130 6.50 2.62 6.47
CA PHE A 130 7.64 1.76 6.73
C PHE A 130 7.26 0.43 7.41
N SER A 131 6.36 0.45 8.37
CA SER A 131 5.99 -0.75 9.14
C SER A 131 5.17 -1.76 8.33
N THR A 132 4.51 -1.33 7.26
CA THR A 132 3.48 -2.13 6.57
C THR A 132 3.99 -2.97 5.41
N LEU A 133 5.08 -2.56 4.75
CA LEU A 133 5.61 -3.22 3.54
C LEU A 133 6.94 -3.96 3.76
N ILE A 134 7.56 -3.76 4.91
CA ILE A 134 8.94 -4.18 5.16
C ILE A 134 9.16 -5.69 5.00
N GLY A 135 8.17 -6.51 5.40
CA GLY A 135 8.30 -7.96 5.37
C GLY A 135 8.42 -8.54 3.95
N TYR A 136 7.57 -8.10 3.03
CA TYR A 136 7.62 -8.54 1.62
C TYR A 136 8.87 -8.01 0.92
N TYR A 137 9.22 -6.77 1.16
CA TYR A 137 10.40 -6.13 0.62
C TYR A 137 11.68 -6.85 1.06
N LEU A 138 11.86 -7.08 2.36
CA LEU A 138 13.04 -7.78 2.89
C LEU A 138 13.11 -9.21 2.39
N LEU A 139 12.00 -9.93 2.31
CA LEU A 139 11.96 -11.29 1.78
C LEU A 139 12.49 -11.33 0.33
N GLN A 140 12.05 -10.40 -0.52
CA GLN A 140 12.54 -10.28 -1.89
C GLN A 140 14.04 -9.97 -1.93
N ARG A 141 14.53 -9.04 -1.11
CA ARG A 141 15.95 -8.65 -1.08
C ARG A 141 16.85 -9.77 -0.60
N ILE A 142 16.41 -10.56 0.37
CA ILE A 142 17.14 -11.74 0.83
C ILE A 142 17.25 -12.80 -0.28
N VAL A 143 16.19 -13.00 -1.08
CA VAL A 143 16.23 -13.90 -2.24
C VAL A 143 17.33 -13.46 -3.22
N PHE A 144 17.38 -12.18 -3.60
CA PHE A 144 18.42 -11.67 -4.49
C PHE A 144 19.83 -11.79 -3.90
N LEU A 145 19.98 -11.51 -2.59
CA LEU A 145 21.26 -11.68 -1.91
C LEU A 145 21.75 -13.13 -1.99
N PHE A 146 20.88 -14.09 -1.67
CA PHE A 146 21.25 -15.51 -1.69
C PHE A 146 21.54 -16.01 -3.11
N LEU A 147 20.76 -15.57 -4.11
CA LEU A 147 21.07 -15.85 -5.51
C LEU A 147 22.44 -15.30 -5.91
N GLY A 148 22.73 -14.05 -5.53
CA GLY A 148 24.02 -13.43 -5.81
C GLY A 148 25.20 -14.17 -5.17
N ILE A 149 25.09 -14.57 -3.91
CA ILE A 149 26.11 -15.38 -3.21
C ILE A 149 26.27 -16.74 -3.89
N SER A 150 25.17 -17.41 -4.24
CA SER A 150 25.20 -18.68 -4.98
C SER A 150 25.93 -18.53 -6.31
N PHE A 151 25.63 -17.50 -7.09
CA PHE A 151 26.28 -17.22 -8.36
C PHE A 151 27.77 -16.95 -8.20
N LEU A 152 28.18 -16.23 -7.17
CA LEU A 152 29.59 -16.03 -6.84
C LEU A 152 30.30 -17.37 -6.54
N CYS A 153 29.68 -18.23 -5.73
CA CYS A 153 30.22 -19.55 -5.43
C CYS A 153 30.36 -20.41 -6.70
N PHE A 154 29.34 -20.43 -7.58
CA PHE A 154 29.45 -21.12 -8.87
C PHE A 154 30.50 -20.49 -9.78
N ALA A 155 30.63 -19.17 -9.82
CA ALA A 155 31.65 -18.50 -10.60
C ALA A 155 33.08 -18.92 -10.18
N VAL A 156 33.32 -19.15 -8.85
CA VAL A 156 34.58 -19.72 -8.36
C VAL A 156 34.82 -21.12 -8.91
N LEU A 157 33.79 -21.98 -8.93
CA LEU A 157 33.89 -23.36 -9.44
C LEU A 157 34.19 -23.42 -10.92
N PHE A 158 33.59 -22.53 -11.72
CA PHE A 158 33.83 -22.45 -13.17
C PHE A 158 35.11 -21.70 -13.55
N THR A 159 35.81 -21.11 -12.60
CA THR A 159 37.07 -20.43 -12.86
C THR A 159 38.17 -21.47 -13.14
N LYS A 160 38.56 -21.60 -14.40
CA LYS A 160 39.62 -22.50 -14.85
C LYS A 160 41.00 -21.92 -14.54
N ARG A 161 41.61 -22.36 -13.44
CA ARG A 161 42.99 -22.07 -13.11
C ARG A 161 43.72 -23.39 -12.79
N LYS A 162 45.07 -23.40 -12.91
CA LYS A 162 45.88 -24.61 -12.74
C LYS A 162 45.68 -25.34 -11.40
N PRO A 163 45.98 -26.66 -11.35
CA PRO A 163 45.25 -27.67 -10.60
C PRO A 163 45.67 -27.87 -9.13
N ASN A 164 45.96 -26.87 -8.34
CA ASN A 164 46.44 -27.11 -6.98
C ASN A 164 45.50 -26.68 -5.86
N THR A 165 44.19 -26.76 -6.08
CA THR A 165 43.20 -26.38 -5.03
C THR A 165 42.07 -27.41 -4.93
N SER A 166 42.43 -28.70 -4.93
CA SER A 166 41.47 -29.82 -4.92
C SER A 166 40.62 -29.89 -3.64
N ASP A 167 41.19 -29.52 -2.51
CA ASP A 167 40.66 -29.96 -1.19
C ASP A 167 39.43 -29.18 -0.67
N ARG A 168 38.95 -28.17 -1.39
CA ARG A 168 37.82 -27.35 -0.91
C ARG A 168 36.68 -27.19 -1.91
N LYS A 169 36.65 -27.96 -3.00
CA LYS A 169 35.56 -27.90 -4.00
C LYS A 169 34.21 -28.30 -3.38
N HIS A 170 34.20 -29.32 -2.53
CA HIS A 170 32.98 -29.76 -1.86
C HIS A 170 32.30 -28.65 -1.05
N TYR A 171 33.06 -27.89 -0.27
CA TYR A 171 32.49 -26.79 0.50
C TYR A 171 31.89 -25.69 -0.39
N LEU A 172 32.49 -25.44 -1.56
CA LEU A 172 31.95 -24.46 -2.51
C LEU A 172 30.67 -24.97 -3.18
N ILE A 173 30.63 -26.24 -3.56
CA ILE A 173 29.43 -26.86 -4.12
C ILE A 173 28.31 -26.85 -3.07
N VAL A 174 28.60 -27.29 -1.85
CA VAL A 174 27.63 -27.28 -0.77
C VAL A 174 27.13 -25.86 -0.48
N SER A 175 28.03 -24.87 -0.39
CA SER A 175 27.62 -23.47 -0.14
C SER A 175 26.79 -22.93 -1.30
N ALA A 176 27.21 -23.14 -2.55
CA ALA A 176 26.47 -22.68 -3.73
C ALA A 176 25.06 -23.28 -3.78
N SER A 177 24.97 -24.60 -3.57
CA SER A 177 23.70 -25.31 -3.57
C SER A 177 22.82 -24.91 -2.38
N LEU A 178 23.39 -24.71 -1.19
CA LEU A 178 22.65 -24.26 -0.01
C LEU A 178 22.00 -22.89 -0.26
N PHE A 179 22.79 -21.90 -0.69
CA PHE A 179 22.25 -20.56 -0.98
C PHE A 179 21.26 -20.57 -2.13
N LEU A 180 21.46 -21.42 -3.15
CA LEU A 180 20.50 -21.58 -4.23
C LEU A 180 19.17 -22.16 -3.71
N VAL A 181 19.22 -23.22 -2.92
CA VAL A 181 18.02 -23.84 -2.35
C VAL A 181 17.29 -22.85 -1.42
N LEU A 182 18.02 -22.13 -0.57
CA LEU A 182 17.42 -21.10 0.28
C LEU A 182 16.74 -20.01 -0.56
N ALA A 183 17.39 -19.54 -1.61
CA ALA A 183 16.80 -18.54 -2.51
C ALA A 183 15.55 -19.08 -3.23
N LEU A 184 15.57 -20.34 -3.68
CA LEU A 184 14.40 -20.96 -4.33
C LEU A 184 13.25 -21.17 -3.35
N VAL A 185 13.52 -21.60 -2.12
CA VAL A 185 12.49 -21.79 -1.08
C VAL A 185 11.86 -20.44 -0.71
N LEU A 186 12.68 -19.44 -0.41
CA LEU A 186 12.19 -18.10 -0.05
C LEU A 186 11.49 -17.42 -1.23
N GLY A 187 12.02 -17.61 -2.45
CA GLY A 187 11.37 -17.16 -3.68
C GLY A 187 10.02 -17.84 -3.91
N GLY A 188 9.93 -19.14 -3.66
CA GLY A 188 8.69 -19.90 -3.70
C GLY A 188 7.66 -19.40 -2.68
N ILE A 189 8.09 -19.12 -1.45
CA ILE A 189 7.22 -18.51 -0.42
C ILE A 189 6.74 -17.13 -0.89
N TYR A 190 7.63 -16.31 -1.46
CA TYR A 190 7.29 -14.99 -1.98
C TYR A 190 6.25 -15.07 -3.10
N VAL A 191 6.48 -15.92 -4.10
CA VAL A 191 5.53 -16.14 -5.22
C VAL A 191 4.22 -16.73 -4.73
N GLY A 192 4.28 -17.71 -3.81
CA GLY A 192 3.10 -18.34 -3.23
C GLY A 192 2.16 -17.38 -2.53
N LYS A 193 2.70 -16.36 -1.85
CA LYS A 193 1.89 -15.31 -1.25
C LYS A 193 1.11 -14.47 -2.29
N PHE A 194 1.70 -14.22 -3.47
CA PHE A 194 0.99 -13.55 -4.56
C PHE A 194 -0.07 -14.42 -5.19
N GLN A 195 0.25 -15.71 -5.36
CA GLN A 195 -0.71 -16.66 -5.90
C GLN A 195 -1.93 -16.80 -4.98
N ALA A 196 -1.72 -16.88 -3.67
CA ALA A 196 -2.80 -16.93 -2.69
C ALA A 196 -3.69 -15.67 -2.75
N ARG A 197 -3.09 -14.48 -2.91
CA ARG A 197 -3.87 -13.24 -3.07
C ARG A 197 -4.71 -13.23 -4.34
N LEU A 198 -4.17 -13.76 -5.42
CA LEU A 198 -4.90 -13.92 -6.68
C LEU A 198 -6.10 -14.88 -6.51
N GLU A 199 -5.86 -16.03 -5.89
CA GLU A 199 -6.90 -17.03 -5.62
C GLU A 199 -8.00 -16.47 -4.71
N ASN A 200 -7.63 -15.74 -3.65
CA ASN A 200 -8.58 -15.05 -2.78
C ASN A 200 -9.46 -14.08 -3.58
N ARG A 201 -8.85 -13.23 -4.41
CA ARG A 201 -9.61 -12.27 -5.22
C ARG A 201 -10.61 -12.96 -6.16
N ILE A 202 -10.18 -14.03 -6.83
CA ILE A 202 -11.06 -14.81 -7.72
C ILE A 202 -12.25 -15.35 -6.93
N ALA A 203 -12.01 -15.96 -5.77
CA ALA A 203 -13.06 -16.49 -4.90
C ALA A 203 -14.03 -15.39 -4.42
N TYR A 204 -13.51 -14.22 -4.06
CA TYR A 204 -14.35 -13.07 -3.64
C TYR A 204 -15.19 -12.53 -4.79
N ARG A 205 -14.64 -12.49 -6.00
CA ARG A 205 -15.38 -12.07 -7.19
C ARG A 205 -16.47 -13.09 -7.56
N GLU A 206 -16.18 -14.38 -7.54
CA GLU A 206 -17.17 -15.42 -7.78
C GLU A 206 -18.32 -15.34 -6.75
N THR A 207 -17.99 -15.13 -5.49
CA THR A 207 -18.97 -14.93 -4.42
C THR A 207 -19.80 -13.66 -4.66
N PHE A 208 -19.18 -12.56 -5.05
CA PHE A 208 -19.91 -11.34 -5.40
C PHE A 208 -20.93 -11.60 -6.55
N LEU A 209 -20.49 -12.25 -7.63
CA LEU A 209 -21.35 -12.56 -8.76
C LEU A 209 -22.51 -13.51 -8.38
N LYS A 210 -22.27 -14.48 -7.50
CA LYS A 210 -23.27 -15.41 -7.00
C LYS A 210 -24.41 -14.71 -6.27
N TYR A 211 -24.10 -13.69 -5.48
CA TYR A 211 -25.09 -12.98 -4.65
C TYR A 211 -25.56 -11.65 -5.24
N ASN A 212 -25.00 -11.21 -6.36
CA ASN A 212 -25.32 -9.92 -6.96
C ASN A 212 -26.79 -9.77 -7.38
N GLU A 213 -27.47 -10.86 -7.70
CA GLU A 213 -28.89 -10.85 -8.10
C GLU A 213 -29.88 -10.85 -6.92
N TYR A 214 -29.41 -11.04 -5.69
CA TYR A 214 -30.28 -11.01 -4.52
C TYR A 214 -30.79 -9.60 -4.24
N PRO A 215 -32.04 -9.51 -3.71
CA PRO A 215 -32.58 -8.21 -3.30
C PRO A 215 -31.76 -7.61 -2.15
N THR A 216 -31.51 -6.32 -2.23
CA THR A 216 -30.80 -5.56 -1.19
C THR A 216 -31.78 -4.94 -0.21
N SER A 217 -31.36 -4.83 1.06
CA SER A 217 -32.06 -4.08 2.09
C SER A 217 -31.40 -2.73 2.34
N ARG A 218 -32.08 -1.83 3.02
CA ARG A 218 -31.54 -0.51 3.38
C ARG A 218 -31.23 -0.44 4.86
N VAL A 219 -30.02 0.03 5.18
CA VAL A 219 -29.64 0.41 6.54
C VAL A 219 -30.13 1.84 6.79
N LEU A 220 -30.96 2.03 7.82
CA LEU A 220 -31.49 3.32 8.23
C LEU A 220 -30.54 4.00 9.21
N THR A 221 -30.18 3.29 10.28
CA THR A 221 -29.24 3.73 11.30
C THR A 221 -28.14 2.69 11.48
N HIS A 222 -26.93 3.13 11.76
CA HIS A 222 -25.80 2.26 12.00
C HIS A 222 -24.87 2.84 13.07
N ASP A 223 -24.87 2.22 14.22
CA ASP A 223 -24.00 2.53 15.33
C ASP A 223 -22.83 1.53 15.35
N VAL A 224 -21.62 2.02 15.18
CA VAL A 224 -20.41 1.21 15.13
C VAL A 224 -19.53 1.53 16.33
N THR A 225 -19.27 0.53 17.17
CA THR A 225 -18.32 0.64 18.29
C THR A 225 -17.03 -0.08 17.90
N TYR A 226 -15.93 0.66 17.82
CA TYR A 226 -14.61 0.17 17.42
C TYR A 226 -13.66 0.08 18.62
N HIS A 227 -12.98 -1.03 18.76
CA HIS A 227 -11.97 -1.30 19.79
C HIS A 227 -10.61 -1.55 19.14
N PRO A 228 -9.64 -0.63 19.24
CA PRO A 228 -8.29 -0.86 18.73
C PRO A 228 -7.60 -2.04 19.41
N GLY A 229 -6.92 -2.90 18.66
CA GLY A 229 -6.19 -4.07 19.17
C GLY A 229 -4.83 -4.29 18.51
N GLY A 230 -4.18 -3.22 18.04
CA GLY A 230 -2.92 -3.31 17.31
C GLY A 230 -3.11 -3.71 15.85
N GLU A 231 -2.65 -4.89 15.43
CA GLU A 231 -2.85 -5.37 14.06
C GLU A 231 -4.23 -6.01 13.80
N LYS A 232 -4.99 -6.25 14.87
CA LYS A 232 -6.38 -6.69 14.84
C LYS A 232 -7.24 -5.66 15.53
N PHE A 233 -8.53 -5.73 15.30
CA PHE A 233 -9.50 -4.95 16.05
C PHE A 233 -10.74 -5.79 16.30
N SER A 234 -11.54 -5.40 17.28
CA SER A 234 -12.89 -5.90 17.46
C SER A 234 -13.88 -4.75 17.31
N ALA A 235 -15.08 -5.08 16.87
CA ALA A 235 -16.14 -4.09 16.75
C ALA A 235 -17.51 -4.71 16.95
N THR A 236 -18.45 -3.83 17.35
CA THR A 236 -19.88 -4.16 17.45
C THR A 236 -20.65 -3.18 16.56
N SER A 237 -21.47 -3.70 15.68
CA SER A 237 -22.37 -2.93 14.83
C SER A 237 -23.82 -3.15 15.22
N ARG A 238 -24.53 -2.07 15.55
CA ARG A 238 -25.98 -2.07 15.75
C ARG A 238 -26.64 -1.36 14.60
N MET A 239 -27.54 -2.03 13.90
CA MET A 239 -28.14 -1.54 12.67
C MET A 239 -29.65 -1.70 12.70
N SER A 240 -30.38 -0.66 12.26
CA SER A 240 -31.76 -0.79 11.83
C SER A 240 -31.79 -1.00 10.32
N ILE A 241 -32.37 -2.11 9.88
CA ILE A 241 -32.42 -2.54 8.48
C ILE A 241 -33.88 -2.67 8.04
N GLN A 242 -34.20 -2.07 6.90
CA GLN A 242 -35.55 -2.11 6.34
C GLN A 242 -35.56 -2.77 4.96
N ASN A 243 -36.57 -3.65 4.73
CA ASN A 243 -36.87 -4.12 3.40
C ASN A 243 -37.65 -3.06 2.62
N ARG A 244 -37.01 -2.36 1.70
CA ARG A 244 -37.66 -1.39 0.79
C ARG A 244 -38.09 -1.99 -0.54
N GLN A 245 -37.86 -3.28 -0.73
CA GLN A 245 -38.32 -3.98 -1.93
C GLN A 245 -39.85 -4.21 -1.86
N LYS A 246 -40.46 -4.36 -3.02
CA LYS A 246 -41.89 -4.68 -3.13
C LYS A 246 -42.18 -6.18 -2.88
N VAL A 247 -41.13 -6.97 -2.70
CA VAL A 247 -41.20 -8.42 -2.52
C VAL A 247 -40.65 -8.78 -1.14
N LYS A 248 -41.16 -9.89 -0.59
CA LYS A 248 -40.61 -10.46 0.62
C LYS A 248 -39.18 -10.95 0.34
N MET A 249 -38.29 -10.66 1.25
CA MET A 249 -36.95 -11.21 1.27
C MET A 249 -36.96 -12.46 2.15
N ASP A 250 -36.58 -13.63 1.61
CA ASP A 250 -36.54 -14.86 2.39
C ASP A 250 -35.30 -14.95 3.27
N LYS A 251 -34.25 -14.24 2.90
CA LYS A 251 -32.98 -14.16 3.62
C LYS A 251 -32.45 -12.72 3.59
N LEU A 252 -31.77 -12.35 4.64
CA LEU A 252 -31.07 -11.07 4.73
C LEU A 252 -29.59 -11.28 4.42
N LEU A 253 -29.05 -10.48 3.51
CA LEU A 253 -27.63 -10.48 3.17
C LEU A 253 -26.90 -9.29 3.79
N LEU A 254 -25.75 -9.58 4.41
CA LEU A 254 -24.77 -8.57 4.83
C LEU A 254 -23.43 -8.86 4.16
N PHE A 255 -22.69 -7.80 3.93
CA PHE A 255 -21.32 -7.84 3.39
C PHE A 255 -20.35 -7.36 4.47
N LEU A 256 -19.33 -8.15 4.75
CA LEU A 256 -18.30 -7.86 5.74
C LEU A 256 -16.96 -8.39 5.24
N ASN A 257 -15.87 -7.70 5.54
CA ASN A 257 -14.52 -8.12 5.16
C ASN A 257 -14.27 -9.59 5.53
N PRO A 258 -13.78 -10.43 4.59
CA PRO A 258 -13.57 -11.85 4.85
C PRO A 258 -12.54 -12.16 5.94
N GLY A 259 -11.63 -11.25 6.23
CA GLY A 259 -10.67 -11.38 7.33
C GLY A 259 -11.21 -11.06 8.73
N LEU A 260 -12.49 -10.65 8.83
CA LEU A 260 -13.17 -10.39 10.11
C LEU A 260 -14.07 -11.57 10.47
N GLU A 261 -13.83 -12.21 11.60
CA GLU A 261 -14.62 -13.32 12.11
C GLU A 261 -15.83 -12.78 12.89
N ILE A 262 -16.98 -13.43 12.72
CA ILE A 262 -18.23 -13.06 13.38
C ILE A 262 -18.36 -13.86 14.66
N GLY A 263 -18.47 -13.17 15.78
CA GLY A 263 -18.71 -13.78 17.08
C GLY A 263 -20.19 -14.16 17.27
N LYS A 264 -21.08 -13.20 17.03
CA LYS A 264 -22.53 -13.44 17.11
C LYS A 264 -23.30 -12.44 16.24
N ILE A 265 -24.52 -12.87 15.85
CA ILE A 265 -25.53 -11.99 15.26
C ILE A 265 -26.81 -12.18 16.10
N GLU A 266 -27.36 -11.07 16.58
CA GLU A 266 -28.60 -11.12 17.36
C GLU A 266 -29.59 -10.04 16.94
N SER A 267 -30.86 -10.31 17.17
CA SER A 267 -31.95 -9.37 17.02
C SER A 267 -32.87 -9.48 18.24
N ASN A 268 -33.15 -8.35 18.89
CA ASN A 268 -33.98 -8.30 20.10
C ASN A 268 -33.56 -9.33 21.18
N GLY A 269 -32.25 -9.54 21.36
CA GLY A 269 -31.71 -10.51 22.32
C GLY A 269 -31.80 -11.98 21.91
N GLN A 270 -32.24 -12.28 20.68
CA GLN A 270 -32.24 -13.63 20.12
C GLN A 270 -31.10 -13.82 19.13
N ILE A 271 -30.31 -14.86 19.33
CA ILE A 271 -29.23 -15.21 18.40
C ILE A 271 -29.84 -15.75 17.10
N LEU A 272 -29.44 -15.14 15.98
CA LEU A 272 -29.87 -15.56 14.65
C LEU A 272 -28.88 -16.55 14.06
N SER A 273 -29.40 -17.55 13.35
CA SER A 273 -28.58 -18.45 12.56
C SER A 273 -28.12 -17.77 11.28
N PHE A 274 -26.86 -17.95 10.94
CA PHE A 274 -26.29 -17.41 9.72
C PHE A 274 -25.31 -18.42 9.09
N SER A 275 -25.10 -18.28 7.82
CA SER A 275 -23.99 -18.92 7.10
C SER A 275 -23.11 -17.85 6.47
N ARG A 276 -21.85 -18.17 6.26
CA ARG A 276 -20.90 -17.26 5.66
C ARG A 276 -20.27 -17.84 4.40
N ASP A 277 -20.24 -17.04 3.36
CA ASP A 277 -19.58 -17.33 2.09
C ASP A 277 -18.62 -16.16 1.79
N TYR A 278 -17.38 -16.27 2.24
CA TYR A 278 -16.35 -15.23 2.22
C TYR A 278 -16.85 -13.89 2.79
N GLN A 279 -17.05 -12.88 1.93
CA GLN A 279 -17.56 -11.56 2.34
C GLN A 279 -19.05 -11.49 2.56
N VAL A 280 -19.80 -12.52 2.17
CA VAL A 280 -21.27 -12.53 2.27
C VAL A 280 -21.71 -13.31 3.48
N ILE A 281 -22.54 -12.69 4.29
CA ILE A 281 -23.23 -13.27 5.45
C ILE A 281 -24.68 -13.44 5.05
N VAL A 282 -25.17 -14.66 5.11
CA VAL A 282 -26.56 -15.02 4.82
C VAL A 282 -27.25 -15.31 6.13
N ILE A 283 -28.19 -14.48 6.53
CA ILE A 283 -28.97 -14.63 7.76
C ILE A 283 -30.31 -15.23 7.36
N ASP A 284 -30.67 -16.35 7.98
CA ASP A 284 -31.95 -17.06 7.76
C ASP A 284 -33.09 -16.34 8.52
N HIS A 285 -33.37 -15.11 8.08
CA HIS A 285 -34.46 -14.29 8.63
C HIS A 285 -35.25 -13.66 7.48
N PRO A 286 -36.50 -14.06 7.29
CA PRO A 286 -37.35 -13.47 6.26
C PRO A 286 -37.81 -12.06 6.68
N LEU A 287 -37.90 -11.15 5.72
CA LEU A 287 -38.30 -9.77 5.95
C LEU A 287 -39.40 -9.38 4.95
N ALA A 288 -40.60 -9.05 5.43
CA ALA A 288 -41.70 -8.62 4.59
C ALA A 288 -41.45 -7.22 3.99
N PRO A 289 -42.14 -6.83 2.89
CA PRO A 289 -42.05 -5.47 2.37
C PRO A 289 -42.38 -4.41 3.42
N GLY A 290 -41.48 -3.44 3.60
CA GLY A 290 -41.60 -2.37 4.57
C GLY A 290 -41.25 -2.76 6.02
N GLU A 291 -41.02 -4.03 6.30
CA GLU A 291 -40.61 -4.50 7.63
C GLU A 291 -39.19 -4.03 7.97
N GLU A 292 -39.00 -3.76 9.27
CA GLU A 292 -37.74 -3.30 9.84
C GLU A 292 -37.25 -4.28 10.90
N ILE A 293 -35.95 -4.50 10.95
CA ILE A 293 -35.27 -5.33 11.94
C ILE A 293 -34.08 -4.62 12.53
N GLU A 294 -33.88 -4.74 13.82
CA GLU A 294 -32.66 -4.33 14.50
C GLU A 294 -31.71 -5.52 14.62
N LEU A 295 -30.47 -5.33 14.18
CA LEU A 295 -29.41 -6.33 14.29
C LEU A 295 -28.23 -5.81 15.09
N GLU A 296 -27.68 -6.65 15.95
CA GLU A 296 -26.39 -6.45 16.57
C GLU A 296 -25.43 -7.54 16.05
N VAL A 297 -24.28 -7.10 15.52
CA VAL A 297 -23.24 -7.98 14.99
C VAL A 297 -21.94 -7.70 15.72
N GLU A 298 -21.38 -8.72 16.36
CA GLU A 298 -20.05 -8.67 16.98
C GLU A 298 -19.04 -9.36 16.06
N TYR A 299 -17.93 -8.70 15.82
CA TYR A 299 -16.89 -9.24 14.93
C TYR A 299 -15.50 -8.77 15.32
N GLU A 300 -14.49 -9.55 14.95
CA GLU A 300 -13.09 -9.23 15.21
C GLU A 300 -12.17 -9.80 14.12
N GLY A 301 -10.97 -9.28 13.97
CA GLY A 301 -9.99 -9.84 13.08
C GLY A 301 -9.03 -8.84 12.46
N ARG A 302 -8.56 -9.19 11.27
CA ARG A 302 -7.69 -8.36 10.42
C ARG A 302 -8.38 -8.10 9.10
N ILE A 303 -8.14 -6.94 8.52
CA ILE A 303 -8.63 -6.64 7.18
C ILE A 303 -7.88 -7.48 6.14
N ASP A 304 -8.64 -8.23 5.35
CA ASP A 304 -8.17 -8.80 4.09
C ASP A 304 -8.33 -7.75 2.99
N GLU A 305 -7.21 -7.26 2.45
CA GLU A 305 -7.19 -6.22 1.44
C GLU A 305 -7.41 -6.75 0.01
N ASP A 306 -7.49 -8.07 -0.16
CA ASP A 306 -7.73 -8.69 -1.46
C ASP A 306 -9.20 -8.56 -1.90
N ILE A 307 -10.09 -8.20 -0.96
CA ILE A 307 -11.52 -7.91 -1.19
C ILE A 307 -11.74 -6.53 -1.83
N TYR A 308 -11.17 -6.28 -2.97
CA TYR A 308 -11.23 -4.95 -3.57
C TYR A 308 -11.68 -5.01 -5.02
N GLN A 309 -12.62 -4.11 -5.40
CA GLN A 309 -13.14 -4.01 -6.77
C GLN A 309 -13.58 -5.36 -7.36
N VAL A 310 -14.34 -6.11 -6.61
CA VAL A 310 -14.83 -7.45 -6.99
C VAL A 310 -15.78 -7.45 -8.20
N ASN A 311 -16.30 -6.29 -8.59
CA ASN A 311 -17.10 -6.10 -9.80
C ASN A 311 -16.25 -6.09 -11.08
N ILE A 312 -14.94 -5.78 -11.01
CA ILE A 312 -14.05 -5.69 -12.18
C ILE A 312 -13.68 -7.11 -12.63
N PRO A 313 -13.86 -7.44 -13.94
CA PRO A 313 -13.43 -8.72 -14.49
C PRO A 313 -11.94 -9.00 -14.30
N ASP A 314 -11.58 -10.27 -14.08
CA ASP A 314 -10.19 -10.64 -13.76
C ASP A 314 -9.24 -10.40 -14.95
N ASP A 315 -9.71 -10.58 -16.17
CA ASP A 315 -8.96 -10.26 -17.40
C ASP A 315 -8.68 -8.75 -17.53
N GLU A 316 -9.61 -7.90 -17.10
CA GLU A 316 -9.39 -6.45 -17.02
C GLU A 316 -8.48 -6.09 -15.84
N PHE A 317 -8.72 -6.67 -14.67
CA PHE A 317 -7.97 -6.35 -13.45
C PHE A 317 -6.49 -6.77 -13.55
N PHE A 318 -6.20 -7.90 -14.20
CA PHE A 318 -4.85 -8.45 -14.35
C PHE A 318 -4.17 -8.12 -15.68
N SER A 319 -4.87 -7.47 -16.60
CA SER A 319 -4.28 -7.08 -17.89
C SER A 319 -3.11 -6.13 -17.71
N PRO A 320 -1.95 -6.38 -18.35
CA PRO A 320 -0.83 -5.43 -18.33
C PRO A 320 -1.15 -4.07 -18.95
N ALA A 321 -2.14 -4.02 -19.85
CA ALA A 321 -2.63 -2.82 -20.51
C ALA A 321 -3.76 -2.14 -19.73
N ALA A 322 -4.34 -2.83 -18.74
CA ALA A 322 -5.43 -2.28 -17.96
C ALA A 322 -4.94 -1.23 -16.96
N ARG A 323 -5.78 -0.25 -16.70
CA ARG A 323 -5.57 0.78 -15.66
C ARG A 323 -5.34 0.18 -14.27
N TYR A 324 -5.77 -1.05 -14.06
CA TYR A 324 -5.73 -1.79 -12.81
C TYR A 324 -4.69 -2.91 -12.81
N SER A 325 -3.68 -2.82 -13.68
CA SER A 325 -2.69 -3.89 -13.80
C SER A 325 -2.09 -4.25 -12.43
N GLN A 326 -1.70 -5.51 -12.26
CA GLN A 326 -0.97 -5.97 -11.06
C GLN A 326 0.22 -5.06 -10.75
N LYS A 327 0.83 -4.45 -11.78
CA LYS A 327 1.93 -3.52 -11.67
C LYS A 327 1.56 -2.28 -10.86
N GLU A 328 0.34 -1.75 -11.01
CA GLU A 328 -0.10 -0.56 -10.30
C GLU A 328 -0.66 -0.88 -8.92
N ASN A 329 -1.17 -2.10 -8.73
CA ASN A 329 -1.73 -2.55 -7.46
C ASN A 329 -0.69 -3.13 -6.50
N TYR A 330 0.51 -3.43 -6.98
CA TYR A 330 1.54 -4.00 -6.14
C TYR A 330 2.16 -2.99 -5.18
N GLY A 331 2.37 -3.44 -3.94
CA GLY A 331 2.91 -2.59 -2.88
C GLY A 331 1.93 -1.51 -2.43
N ARG A 332 0.72 -1.48 -2.99
CA ARG A 332 -0.34 -0.58 -2.57
C ARG A 332 -1.16 -1.24 -1.47
N ARG A 333 -1.60 -0.42 -0.54
CA ARG A 333 -2.44 -0.81 0.58
C ARG A 333 -3.80 -0.15 0.45
N ARG A 334 -4.82 -0.79 1.00
CA ARG A 334 -6.20 -0.28 0.98
C ARG A 334 -6.75 -0.01 2.36
N ALA A 335 -6.10 -0.57 3.35
CA ALA A 335 -6.37 -0.34 4.75
C ALA A 335 -5.08 -0.44 5.56
N PHE A 336 -5.06 0.20 6.69
CA PHE A 336 -3.97 0.13 7.64
C PHE A 336 -4.57 -0.12 9.01
N VAL A 337 -4.06 -1.10 9.74
CA VAL A 337 -4.41 -1.38 11.12
C VAL A 337 -3.14 -1.72 11.86
N SER A 338 -2.68 -0.81 12.70
CA SER A 338 -1.50 -0.99 13.54
C SER A 338 -1.63 -0.19 14.83
N SER A 339 -0.73 -0.39 15.77
CA SER A 339 -0.72 0.37 17.02
C SER A 339 -0.41 1.86 16.86
N GLY A 340 0.17 2.28 15.75
CA GLY A 340 0.56 3.67 15.49
C GLY A 340 -0.25 4.38 14.42
N PHE A 341 -0.94 3.61 13.56
CA PHE A 341 -1.73 4.17 12.48
C PHE A 341 -2.86 3.22 12.06
N THR A 342 -4.06 3.76 11.92
CA THR A 342 -5.22 3.04 11.39
C THR A 342 -5.89 3.89 10.31
N LEU A 343 -6.23 3.25 9.20
CA LEU A 343 -7.06 3.82 8.15
C LEU A 343 -7.98 2.73 7.62
N LEU A 344 -9.27 2.89 7.85
CA LEU A 344 -10.34 2.01 7.41
C LEU A 344 -11.33 2.82 6.59
N VAL A 345 -11.56 2.38 5.36
CA VAL A 345 -12.48 3.02 4.41
C VAL A 345 -13.61 2.05 4.05
N PRO A 346 -14.78 2.52 3.61
CA PRO A 346 -15.92 1.65 3.30
C PRO A 346 -15.57 0.55 2.30
N GLU A 347 -14.67 0.82 1.35
CA GLU A 347 -14.27 -0.06 0.27
C GLU A 347 -13.68 -1.39 0.74
N VAL A 348 -13.15 -1.45 1.95
CA VAL A 348 -12.64 -2.69 2.55
C VAL A 348 -13.67 -3.39 3.43
N MET A 349 -14.92 -2.93 3.46
CA MET A 349 -16.03 -3.55 4.21
C MET A 349 -15.67 -3.80 5.69
N TRP A 350 -15.09 -2.81 6.36
CA TRP A 350 -14.63 -2.97 7.74
C TRP A 350 -15.77 -3.00 8.78
N TYR A 351 -16.98 -2.74 8.36
CA TYR A 351 -18.24 -2.91 9.11
C TYR A 351 -19.30 -3.57 8.22
N PRO A 352 -20.33 -4.22 8.78
CA PRO A 352 -21.36 -4.88 8.00
C PRO A 352 -22.16 -3.89 7.14
N MET A 353 -22.40 -4.24 5.88
CA MET A 353 -23.15 -3.45 4.89
C MET A 353 -24.20 -4.32 4.22
N THR A 354 -25.30 -3.71 3.77
CA THR A 354 -26.31 -4.42 2.98
C THR A 354 -26.12 -4.30 1.47
N VAL A 355 -25.26 -3.36 1.06
CA VAL A 355 -24.85 -3.15 -0.34
C VAL A 355 -23.33 -3.14 -0.39
N PRO A 356 -22.68 -3.97 -1.21
CA PRO A 356 -21.23 -3.98 -1.31
C PRO A 356 -20.72 -2.66 -1.93
N PRO A 357 -19.57 -2.14 -1.50
CA PRO A 357 -18.98 -0.91 -2.01
C PRO A 357 -18.29 -1.17 -3.36
N VAL A 358 -19.08 -1.23 -4.41
CA VAL A 358 -18.63 -1.33 -5.80
C VAL A 358 -18.77 0.01 -6.50
N GLU A 359 -18.26 0.13 -7.73
CA GLU A 359 -18.45 1.35 -8.53
C GLU A 359 -19.91 1.78 -8.60
N LEU A 360 -20.14 3.08 -8.55
CA LEU A 360 -21.48 3.67 -8.57
C LEU A 360 -22.32 3.16 -9.75
N GLN A 361 -21.70 2.98 -10.92
CA GLN A 361 -22.37 2.47 -12.11
C GLN A 361 -22.72 0.98 -12.02
N ALA A 362 -21.99 0.23 -11.21
CA ALA A 362 -22.23 -1.18 -10.96
C ALA A 362 -23.08 -1.40 -9.70
N SER A 363 -23.30 -0.37 -8.90
CA SER A 363 -24.12 -0.44 -7.71
C SER A 363 -25.60 -0.43 -8.05
N LYS A 364 -26.35 -1.39 -7.54
CA LYS A 364 -27.81 -1.45 -7.72
C LYS A 364 -28.53 -0.38 -6.91
N GLU A 365 -27.99 -0.04 -5.75
CA GLU A 365 -28.57 0.94 -4.82
C GLU A 365 -27.48 1.67 -4.06
N ILE A 366 -27.76 2.91 -3.68
CA ILE A 366 -26.93 3.70 -2.78
C ILE A 366 -27.68 3.83 -1.47
N ASN A 367 -27.09 3.35 -0.39
CA ASN A 367 -27.62 3.57 0.94
C ASN A 367 -27.12 4.91 1.49
N PHE A 368 -28.07 5.71 1.97
CA PHE A 368 -27.81 6.88 2.81
C PHE A 368 -28.23 6.52 4.24
N THR A 369 -27.27 6.36 5.12
CA THR A 369 -27.43 5.82 6.46
C THR A 369 -27.04 6.88 7.50
N ASP A 370 -27.77 6.96 8.59
CA ASP A 370 -27.40 7.73 9.77
C ASP A 370 -26.36 6.93 10.57
N TYR A 371 -25.11 7.42 10.54
CA TYR A 371 -24.00 6.75 11.20
C TYR A 371 -23.62 7.40 12.51
N THR A 372 -23.38 6.58 13.53
CA THR A 372 -22.67 6.95 14.75
C THR A 372 -21.44 6.06 14.91
N LEU A 373 -20.29 6.64 15.19
CA LEU A 373 -19.04 5.91 15.43
C LEU A 373 -18.54 6.16 16.85
N HIS A 374 -18.36 5.10 17.60
CA HIS A 374 -17.72 5.11 18.91
C HIS A 374 -16.35 4.45 18.84
N VAL A 375 -15.29 5.19 19.13
CA VAL A 375 -13.93 4.66 19.22
C VAL A 375 -13.53 4.57 20.69
N LYS A 376 -13.24 3.36 21.14
CA LYS A 376 -12.90 3.08 22.54
C LYS A 376 -11.38 3.07 22.72
N ASN A 377 -10.90 3.79 23.73
CA ASN A 377 -9.49 3.81 24.15
C ASN A 377 -8.48 3.98 22.98
N PRO A 378 -8.56 5.03 22.15
CA PRO A 378 -7.62 5.25 21.05
C PRO A 378 -6.20 5.63 21.53
N GLY A 379 -5.98 5.75 22.83
CA GLY A 379 -4.72 6.22 23.41
C GLY A 379 -4.46 7.70 23.08
N GLU A 380 -3.23 8.00 22.72
CA GLU A 380 -2.80 9.36 22.35
C GLU A 380 -3.08 9.71 20.89
N MET A 381 -3.59 8.77 20.11
CA MET A 381 -3.87 9.00 18.69
C MET A 381 -5.01 9.99 18.49
N THR A 382 -4.84 10.87 17.53
CA THR A 382 -5.92 11.68 16.97
C THR A 382 -6.86 10.78 16.19
N VAL A 383 -8.14 10.82 16.53
CA VAL A 383 -9.19 10.05 15.86
C VAL A 383 -9.94 10.95 14.91
N LEU A 384 -10.10 10.51 13.67
CA LEU A 384 -10.73 11.26 12.59
C LEU A 384 -11.76 10.38 11.88
N SER A 385 -12.95 10.94 11.69
CA SER A 385 -14.04 10.33 10.93
C SER A 385 -14.96 11.43 10.40
N GLN A 386 -16.01 11.07 9.69
CA GLN A 386 -17.10 11.96 9.35
C GLN A 386 -17.85 12.40 10.62
N GLY A 387 -18.45 13.58 10.56
CA GLY A 387 -19.23 14.14 11.68
C GLY A 387 -18.39 14.92 12.69
N THR A 388 -19.07 15.31 13.76
CA THR A 388 -18.49 16.12 14.84
C THR A 388 -18.02 15.22 15.97
N PRO A 389 -16.75 15.29 16.38
CA PRO A 389 -16.23 14.48 17.48
C PRO A 389 -16.69 15.04 18.83
N THR A 390 -17.13 14.15 19.72
CA THR A 390 -17.35 14.39 21.13
C THR A 390 -16.45 13.46 21.93
N ARG A 391 -15.67 13.98 22.86
CA ARG A 391 -14.78 13.18 23.70
C ARG A 391 -15.36 13.04 25.11
N GLU A 392 -15.51 11.79 25.55
CA GLU A 392 -15.95 11.44 26.88
C GLU A 392 -14.94 10.50 27.55
N GLY A 393 -14.10 11.06 28.43
CA GLY A 393 -12.97 10.33 29.00
C GLY A 393 -11.98 9.88 27.93
N GLU A 394 -11.75 8.57 27.83
CA GLU A 394 -10.87 7.95 26.83
C GLU A 394 -11.60 7.58 25.54
N ASN A 395 -12.88 7.85 25.41
CA ASN A 395 -13.67 7.48 24.23
C ASN A 395 -13.92 8.69 23.35
N VAL A 396 -14.00 8.45 22.03
CA VAL A 396 -14.35 9.46 21.04
C VAL A 396 -15.58 9.00 20.27
N THR A 397 -16.61 9.84 20.22
CA THR A 397 -17.84 9.56 19.49
C THR A 397 -18.01 10.57 18.36
N PHE A 398 -18.35 10.10 17.17
CA PHE A 398 -18.69 10.92 16.02
C PHE A 398 -20.17 10.77 15.71
N ASN A 399 -20.87 11.92 15.70
CA ASN A 399 -22.27 12.00 15.29
C ASN A 399 -22.36 12.77 13.98
N ASN A 400 -23.10 12.23 13.02
CA ASN A 400 -23.30 12.84 11.72
C ASN A 400 -24.62 13.63 11.69
N LEU A 401 -24.58 14.83 11.12
CA LEU A 401 -25.78 15.66 10.92
C LEU A 401 -26.55 15.28 9.65
N GLN A 402 -25.89 14.56 8.73
CA GLN A 402 -26.42 14.15 7.43
C GLN A 402 -26.23 12.64 7.28
N ASN A 403 -27.13 12.01 6.57
CA ASN A 403 -26.98 10.61 6.20
C ASN A 403 -25.83 10.47 5.20
N LEU A 404 -24.96 9.49 5.41
CA LEU A 404 -23.76 9.26 4.64
C LEU A 404 -23.87 7.98 3.80
N THR A 405 -23.11 7.90 2.74
CA THR A 405 -22.98 6.68 1.91
C THR A 405 -21.98 5.68 2.48
N GLY A 406 -21.15 6.08 3.41
CA GLY A 406 -20.15 5.24 4.07
C GLY A 406 -19.42 5.97 5.19
N LEU A 407 -18.76 5.20 6.02
CA LEU A 407 -18.04 5.66 7.21
C LEU A 407 -16.57 5.28 7.12
N SER A 408 -15.69 6.27 7.31
CA SER A 408 -14.24 6.05 7.39
C SER A 408 -13.73 6.30 8.79
N LEU A 409 -12.68 5.57 9.18
CA LEU A 409 -11.95 5.78 10.43
C LEU A 409 -10.48 5.97 10.11
N CYS A 410 -9.91 7.09 10.56
CA CYS A 410 -8.48 7.33 10.52
C CYS A 410 -7.98 7.65 11.94
N MET A 411 -6.90 7.01 12.36
CA MET A 411 -6.26 7.29 13.65
C MET A 411 -4.74 7.36 13.45
N GLY A 412 -4.11 8.34 14.07
CA GLY A 412 -2.67 8.52 13.99
C GLY A 412 -2.18 9.69 14.84
N MET A 413 -0.87 9.89 14.83
CA MET A 413 -0.26 11.05 15.49
C MET A 413 -0.29 12.23 14.53
N TYR A 414 -1.35 13.03 14.61
CA TYR A 414 -1.57 14.18 13.72
C TYR A 414 -1.43 15.51 14.44
N GLU A 415 -0.82 16.45 13.74
CA GLU A 415 -0.92 17.88 14.04
C GLU A 415 -2.07 18.47 13.25
N LYS A 416 -2.82 19.38 13.89
CA LYS A 416 -4.00 19.99 13.29
C LYS A 416 -3.75 21.47 13.02
N ARG A 417 -4.06 21.91 11.79
CA ARG A 417 -4.27 23.32 11.44
C ARG A 417 -5.69 23.48 10.92
N ALA A 418 -6.33 24.62 11.19
CA ALA A 418 -7.71 24.85 10.78
C ALA A 418 -7.90 26.29 10.31
N VAL A 419 -8.71 26.44 9.27
CA VAL A 419 -9.13 27.73 8.73
C VAL A 419 -10.63 27.71 8.50
N THR A 420 -11.34 28.75 8.93
CA THR A 420 -12.80 28.84 8.74
C THR A 420 -13.13 29.84 7.64
N VAL A 421 -13.91 29.40 6.67
CA VAL A 421 -14.38 30.22 5.55
C VAL A 421 -15.89 30.06 5.42
N ASP A 422 -16.63 31.17 5.54
CA ASP A 422 -18.10 31.22 5.35
C ASP A 422 -18.88 30.14 6.10
N SER A 423 -18.61 29.84 7.33
CA SER A 423 -19.23 28.77 8.12
C SER A 423 -18.71 27.34 7.89
N VAL A 424 -17.79 27.12 6.97
CA VAL A 424 -17.12 25.82 6.79
C VAL A 424 -15.73 25.89 7.39
N THR A 425 -15.40 24.98 8.27
CA THR A 425 -14.06 24.85 8.85
C THR A 425 -13.28 23.79 8.06
N ILE A 426 -12.19 24.21 7.45
CA ILE A 426 -11.24 23.33 6.75
C ILE A 426 -10.14 22.98 7.73
N GLU A 427 -9.97 21.70 7.98
CA GLU A 427 -9.03 21.15 8.94
C GLU A 427 -7.96 20.36 8.19
N PHE A 428 -6.70 20.73 8.37
CA PHE A 428 -5.54 20.00 7.86
C PHE A 428 -4.96 19.13 8.97
N TYR A 429 -4.82 17.85 8.69
CA TYR A 429 -4.22 16.87 9.58
C TYR A 429 -2.97 16.30 8.92
N THR A 430 -1.82 16.69 9.42
CA THR A 430 -0.50 16.34 8.91
C THR A 430 0.30 15.60 9.96
N TYR A 431 1.22 14.74 9.53
CA TYR A 431 2.15 14.11 10.46
C TYR A 431 3.19 15.12 10.94
N PRO A 432 3.66 15.00 12.19
CA PRO A 432 4.70 15.87 12.73
C PRO A 432 5.92 15.95 11.82
N GLY A 433 6.32 17.14 11.43
CA GLY A 433 7.42 17.40 10.51
C GLY A 433 7.11 17.19 9.02
N ASN A 434 5.88 16.88 8.65
CA ASN A 434 5.45 16.79 7.25
C ASN A 434 4.72 18.05 6.77
N ASP A 435 4.56 19.04 7.59
CA ASP A 435 3.81 20.26 7.31
C ASP A 435 4.60 21.35 6.55
N PHE A 436 5.87 21.10 6.26
CA PHE A 436 6.77 22.06 5.59
C PHE A 436 6.21 22.59 4.26
N TYR A 437 5.43 21.79 3.52
CA TYR A 437 4.82 22.21 2.26
C TYR A 437 3.66 23.20 2.45
N LEU A 438 3.08 23.29 3.63
CA LEU A 438 2.07 24.31 3.92
C LEU A 438 2.68 25.71 3.91
N GLU A 439 3.98 25.82 4.13
CA GLU A 439 4.71 27.08 4.04
C GLU A 439 4.96 27.51 2.59
N TYR A 440 5.09 26.56 1.65
CA TYR A 440 5.26 26.86 0.22
C TYR A 440 4.02 27.51 -0.42
N PHE A 441 2.83 27.27 0.10
CA PHE A 441 1.63 27.99 -0.35
C PHE A 441 1.71 29.49 -0.04
N ASP A 442 2.56 29.87 0.89
CA ASP A 442 2.79 31.25 1.28
C ASP A 442 3.92 31.93 0.48
N GLU A 443 4.96 31.18 0.12
CA GLU A 443 6.08 31.69 -0.67
C GLU A 443 5.68 32.01 -2.13
N TRP A 444 4.72 31.30 -2.68
CA TRP A 444 4.20 31.56 -4.03
C TRP A 444 3.61 32.96 -4.20
N ASP A 445 3.33 33.64 -3.11
CA ASP A 445 2.74 34.98 -3.09
C ASP A 445 3.70 36.10 -2.69
N ALA A 446 5.00 35.84 -2.63
CA ALA A 446 6.04 36.80 -2.28
C ALA A 446 5.86 37.49 -0.90
N LEU A 447 5.17 36.86 0.02
CA LEU A 447 4.96 37.34 1.38
C LEU A 447 5.79 36.52 2.36
N GLY A 448 6.70 37.16 3.07
CA GLY A 448 7.59 36.50 4.04
C GLY A 448 6.84 35.79 5.18
N LYS A 449 7.52 34.87 5.87
CA LYS A 449 7.02 34.02 6.97
C LYS A 449 6.34 34.79 8.12
N ASP A 450 6.65 36.07 8.28
CA ASP A 450 6.18 36.93 9.37
C ASP A 450 4.98 37.83 8.99
N ASN A 451 4.30 37.56 7.86
CA ASN A 451 3.22 38.42 7.43
C ASN A 451 1.89 38.05 8.12
N PRO A 452 1.28 38.97 8.87
CA PRO A 452 0.00 38.76 9.55
C PRO A 452 -1.19 38.55 8.58
N ASP A 453 -1.01 38.83 7.28
CA ASP A 453 -2.06 38.61 6.27
C ASP A 453 -2.01 37.20 5.66
N ARG A 454 -1.10 36.36 6.12
CA ARG A 454 -0.90 34.97 5.67
C ARG A 454 -2.17 34.14 5.80
N GLU A 455 -2.79 34.17 6.98
CA GLU A 455 -4.04 33.48 7.27
C GLU A 455 -5.18 33.99 6.39
N LYS A 456 -5.24 35.30 6.14
CA LYS A 456 -6.24 35.92 5.26
C LYS A 456 -6.11 35.45 3.81
N LYS A 457 -4.90 35.25 3.29
CA LYS A 457 -4.71 34.78 1.92
C LYS A 457 -5.12 33.33 1.73
N LEU A 458 -4.83 32.45 2.69
CA LEU A 458 -5.33 31.09 2.68
C LEU A 458 -6.87 31.08 2.65
N VAL A 459 -7.49 31.92 3.47
CA VAL A 459 -8.94 32.13 3.46
C VAL A 459 -9.44 32.59 2.10
N GLU A 460 -8.76 33.53 1.44
CA GLU A 460 -9.13 34.02 0.10
C GLU A 460 -9.00 32.93 -0.96
N ILE A 461 -7.93 32.14 -0.94
CA ILE A 461 -7.71 31.01 -1.87
C ILE A 461 -8.82 29.99 -1.70
N VAL A 462 -9.09 29.57 -0.47
CA VAL A 462 -10.15 28.61 -0.16
C VAL A 462 -11.51 29.14 -0.57
N LYS A 463 -11.79 30.44 -0.30
CA LYS A 463 -13.04 31.09 -0.72
C LYS A 463 -13.18 31.06 -2.24
N ARG A 464 -12.13 31.42 -2.99
CA ARG A 464 -12.14 31.37 -4.45
C ARG A 464 -12.38 29.95 -4.97
N CYS A 465 -11.70 28.93 -4.38
CA CYS A 465 -11.93 27.53 -4.74
C CYS A 465 -13.38 27.10 -4.45
N LYS A 466 -13.93 27.51 -3.31
CA LYS A 466 -15.31 27.26 -2.94
C LYS A 466 -16.26 27.90 -3.94
N ASP A 467 -16.08 29.19 -4.26
CA ASP A 467 -16.91 29.94 -5.21
C ASP A 467 -16.91 29.26 -6.58
N VAL A 468 -15.73 28.80 -7.07
CA VAL A 468 -15.62 28.07 -8.36
C VAL A 468 -16.34 26.73 -8.29
N VAL A 469 -16.26 25.99 -7.19
CA VAL A 469 -16.92 24.68 -7.03
C VAL A 469 -18.42 24.84 -6.88
N GLU A 470 -18.90 25.89 -6.21
CA GLU A 470 -20.31 26.16 -5.96
C GLU A 470 -20.97 26.96 -7.09
N ASP A 471 -20.19 27.61 -7.98
CA ASP A 471 -20.72 28.44 -9.07
C ASP A 471 -21.66 27.63 -9.99
N GLY A 472 -22.86 28.15 -10.15
CA GLY A 472 -23.91 27.51 -10.95
C GLY A 472 -24.54 26.25 -10.36
N LYS A 473 -24.17 25.84 -9.12
CA LYS A 473 -24.75 24.67 -8.47
C LYS A 473 -25.91 25.07 -7.54
N PRO A 474 -27.01 24.29 -7.54
CA PRO A 474 -28.19 24.62 -6.74
C PRO A 474 -27.98 24.40 -5.23
N ASN A 475 -26.99 23.61 -4.83
CA ASN A 475 -26.77 23.26 -3.44
C ASN A 475 -25.33 23.62 -3.01
N PRO A 476 -25.17 24.47 -2.00
CA PRO A 476 -23.87 24.72 -1.39
C PRO A 476 -23.34 23.47 -0.69
N TYR A 477 -22.05 23.49 -0.28
CA TYR A 477 -21.45 22.41 0.48
C TYR A 477 -22.23 22.15 1.78
N PRO A 478 -22.76 20.92 1.98
CA PRO A 478 -23.77 20.67 3.02
C PRO A 478 -23.18 20.43 4.41
N PHE A 479 -21.86 20.34 4.54
CA PHE A 479 -21.19 20.00 5.78
C PHE A 479 -20.54 21.23 6.43
N LYS A 480 -20.31 21.14 7.74
CA LYS A 480 -19.63 22.18 8.51
C LYS A 480 -18.11 22.06 8.48
N TYR A 481 -17.61 20.89 8.19
CA TYR A 481 -16.18 20.56 8.19
C TYR A 481 -15.75 19.98 6.86
N LEU A 482 -14.51 20.29 6.47
CA LEU A 482 -13.76 19.58 5.44
C LEU A 482 -12.43 19.19 6.06
N LYS A 483 -12.21 17.90 6.22
CA LYS A 483 -10.99 17.34 6.82
C LYS A 483 -10.06 16.87 5.72
N LEU A 484 -8.91 17.51 5.60
CA LEU A 484 -7.81 17.13 4.71
C LEU A 484 -6.83 16.30 5.53
N ILE A 485 -6.74 15.01 5.25
CA ILE A 485 -6.00 14.05 6.07
C ILE A 485 -4.83 13.49 5.27
N GLU A 486 -3.62 13.70 5.78
CA GLU A 486 -2.41 13.11 5.24
C GLU A 486 -2.39 11.61 5.52
N VAL A 487 -2.12 10.81 4.48
CA VAL A 487 -2.11 9.35 4.56
C VAL A 487 -0.89 8.75 3.88
N PRO A 488 -0.53 7.50 4.17
CA PRO A 488 0.60 6.85 3.51
C PRO A 488 0.49 6.91 1.99
N SER A 489 1.57 7.26 1.30
CA SER A 489 1.63 7.28 -0.17
C SER A 489 1.42 5.90 -0.80
N SER A 490 1.54 4.83 -0.02
CA SER A 490 1.20 3.47 -0.42
C SER A 490 -0.30 3.19 -0.46
N LEU A 491 -1.15 4.09 0.05
CA LEU A 491 -2.60 3.97 -0.07
C LEU A 491 -3.01 4.01 -1.54
N SER A 492 -3.86 3.09 -1.94
CA SER A 492 -4.50 3.09 -3.25
C SER A 492 -5.99 2.82 -3.09
N LEU A 493 -6.76 3.83 -3.35
CA LEU A 493 -8.22 3.76 -3.44
C LEU A 493 -8.60 3.91 -4.91
N LEU A 494 -8.12 2.96 -5.74
CA LEU A 494 -8.42 2.95 -7.17
C LEU A 494 -9.88 2.60 -7.39
N VAL A 495 -10.72 3.58 -7.61
CA VAL A 495 -12.10 3.37 -8.03
C VAL A 495 -12.33 4.10 -9.34
N LYS A 496 -12.77 3.36 -10.35
CA LYS A 496 -13.13 3.88 -11.65
C LYS A 496 -14.45 4.62 -11.51
N GLN A 497 -14.43 5.96 -11.53
CA GLN A 497 -15.63 6.81 -11.53
C GLN A 497 -16.50 6.78 -10.26
N SER A 498 -15.97 6.46 -9.10
CA SER A 498 -16.73 6.54 -7.86
C SER A 498 -16.49 7.85 -7.12
N PHE A 499 -17.47 8.24 -6.31
CA PHE A 499 -17.34 9.36 -5.38
C PHE A 499 -16.39 9.07 -4.21
N SER A 500 -15.91 7.85 -4.09
CA SER A 500 -15.20 7.35 -2.94
C SER A 500 -13.68 7.33 -3.07
N ASN A 501 -13.12 7.84 -4.09
CA ASN A 501 -11.66 7.88 -4.26
C ASN A 501 -10.98 8.44 -2.99
N ASN A 502 -10.13 9.41 -3.12
CA ASN A 502 -9.54 10.12 -2.00
C ASN A 502 -10.53 11.09 -1.34
N VAL A 503 -11.71 11.30 -1.95
CA VAL A 503 -12.72 12.24 -1.50
C VAL A 503 -13.94 11.48 -1.00
N GLN A 504 -14.26 11.70 0.25
CA GLN A 504 -15.46 11.18 0.89
C GLN A 504 -16.25 12.35 1.51
N PRO A 505 -17.51 12.15 1.92
CA PRO A 505 -18.20 13.20 2.67
C PRO A 505 -17.32 13.70 3.83
N GLU A 506 -17.12 15.01 3.91
CA GLU A 506 -16.28 15.70 4.91
C GLU A 506 -14.77 15.38 4.91
N ILE A 507 -14.28 14.38 4.14
CA ILE A 507 -12.90 13.92 4.21
C ILE A 507 -12.27 13.89 2.82
N VAL A 508 -11.05 14.39 2.73
CA VAL A 508 -10.16 14.24 1.58
C VAL A 508 -8.83 13.66 2.05
N PHE A 509 -8.46 12.52 1.51
CA PHE A 509 -7.16 11.92 1.76
C PHE A 509 -6.13 12.42 0.74
N PHE A 510 -4.95 12.81 1.22
CA PHE A 510 -3.81 13.15 0.38
C PHE A 510 -2.55 12.44 0.86
N GLY A 511 -1.64 12.16 -0.09
CA GLY A 511 -0.44 11.39 0.23
C GLY A 511 0.55 12.20 1.05
N GLU A 512 1.28 11.51 1.92
CA GLU A 512 2.37 12.06 2.70
C GLU A 512 3.28 12.94 1.85
N ARG A 513 3.59 14.13 2.35
CA ARG A 513 4.44 15.13 1.68
C ARG A 513 3.99 15.47 0.26
N LEU A 514 2.68 15.53 0.04
CA LEU A 514 2.06 15.74 -1.28
C LEU A 514 2.51 14.73 -2.35
N CYS A 515 3.11 13.61 -1.96
CA CYS A 515 3.30 12.51 -2.89
C CYS A 515 1.95 12.12 -3.48
N LYS A 516 1.86 11.99 -4.81
CA LYS A 516 0.60 11.60 -5.45
C LYS A 516 0.12 10.30 -4.82
N VAL A 517 -1.01 10.35 -4.17
CA VAL A 517 -1.89 9.20 -4.08
C VAL A 517 -2.35 9.00 -5.52
N GLU A 518 -1.83 7.98 -6.20
CA GLU A 518 -2.17 7.78 -7.61
C GLU A 518 -3.67 7.63 -7.76
N THR A 519 -4.29 8.67 -8.29
CA THR A 519 -5.60 8.57 -8.92
C THR A 519 -5.39 8.01 -10.32
N PRO A 520 -6.20 7.06 -10.80
CA PRO A 520 -5.97 6.39 -12.08
C PRO A 520 -6.18 7.26 -13.32
N HIS A 521 -6.32 8.58 -13.21
CA HIS A 521 -6.62 9.45 -14.34
C HIS A 521 -5.69 10.65 -14.50
N PRO A 522 -4.79 10.58 -15.52
CA PRO A 522 -4.29 11.80 -16.15
C PRO A 522 -5.30 12.47 -17.12
N GLY A 523 -6.46 11.88 -17.35
CA GLY A 523 -7.41 12.32 -18.39
C GLY A 523 -8.45 13.36 -17.97
N PHE A 524 -8.52 13.76 -16.70
CA PHE A 524 -9.46 14.79 -16.26
C PHE A 524 -8.90 16.21 -16.26
N TYR A 525 -7.63 16.39 -16.63
CA TYR A 525 -6.98 17.70 -16.69
C TYR A 525 -6.58 18.17 -18.10
N THR A 526 -6.92 17.45 -19.14
CA THR A 526 -6.91 18.00 -20.49
C THR A 526 -8.33 18.44 -20.81
N GLY A 527 -8.68 19.63 -20.29
CA GLY A 527 -9.75 20.38 -20.89
C GLY A 527 -9.37 20.72 -22.33
N GLU A 528 -9.99 20.09 -23.28
CA GLU A 528 -10.40 20.60 -24.56
C GLU A 528 -11.92 20.53 -24.61
#